data_872ddb913269cb094c73ec40c583513e
#
_entry.id   872ddb913269cb094c73ec40c583513e
#
_cell.length_a   1.000
_cell.length_b   1.000
_cell.length_c   1.000
_cell.angle_alpha   90.00
_cell.angle_beta   90.00
_cell.angle_gamma   90.00
#
_symmetry.space_group_name_H-M   'P 1'
#
loop_
_entity.id
_entity.type
_entity.pdbx_description
1 polymer ?
#
loop_
_entity_poly.entity_id
_entity_poly.type
_entity_poly.pdbx_seq_one_letter_code
_entity_poly.pdbx_strand_id
1 'polypeptide(L)'
;MKIGTIREQAFAMPFTNPAFPVGPYRFINREYFIVTYRTDMAKLREVVPEPLEVTEALVHYEFIRMPDSTGFGDYTESGQVIPVTYKGQAGSYTHAMYLDNHPPIAGGRELWGFPKKLAAPRMQVHDDTLVGELDYGPVRVATATMGYKHKTLDARVVEQGLASTPNFLLKIIPHVDGTPRICELVRYHLQDVSVRGAWTGPAALSLFPHALAPVADLPVLEVLEARHIVADLTLGLGEVAFDYLA
;
A
#
# COMPACT_ATOMS: atom_id res chain seq x y z
N MET A 1 10.36 -35.76 5.68
CA MET A 1 9.45 -34.88 6.47
C MET A 1 8.15 -35.61 6.71
N LYS A 2 7.64 -35.68 7.96
CA LYS A 2 6.42 -36.40 8.29
C LYS A 2 5.18 -35.54 8.00
N ILE A 3 4.05 -36.20 7.66
CA ILE A 3 2.77 -35.48 7.39
C ILE A 3 2.34 -34.62 8.60
N GLY A 4 2.46 -35.15 9.83
CA GLY A 4 2.14 -34.39 11.05
C GLY A 4 2.95 -33.13 11.18
N THR A 5 4.25 -33.16 10.95
CA THR A 5 5.14 -31.99 10.99
C THR A 5 4.70 -30.91 9.98
N ILE A 6 4.31 -31.33 8.76
CA ILE A 6 3.84 -30.37 7.75
C ILE A 6 2.53 -29.70 8.20
N ARG A 7 1.57 -30.48 8.76
CA ARG A 7 0.28 -29.94 9.22
C ARG A 7 0.41 -28.95 10.37
N GLU A 8 1.35 -29.22 11.28
CA GLU A 8 1.53 -28.38 12.49
C GLU A 8 2.35 -27.12 12.24
N GLN A 9 3.30 -27.17 11.28
CA GLN A 9 4.30 -26.11 11.10
C GLN A 9 4.21 -25.38 9.77
N ALA A 10 3.26 -25.76 8.89
CA ALA A 10 3.10 -25.09 7.60
C ALA A 10 2.73 -23.61 7.80
N PHE A 11 3.54 -22.71 7.23
CA PHE A 11 3.29 -21.28 7.25
C PHE A 11 3.44 -20.67 5.85
N ALA A 12 4.64 -20.71 5.27
CA ALA A 12 4.95 -20.19 3.96
C ALA A 12 6.04 -21.00 3.25
N MET A 13 6.22 -20.77 1.97
CA MET A 13 7.21 -21.47 1.15
C MET A 13 8.55 -20.73 1.10
N PRO A 14 9.70 -21.46 1.01
CA PRO A 14 9.88 -22.90 1.24
C PRO A 14 9.61 -23.30 2.69
N PHE A 15 9.08 -24.50 2.93
CA PHE A 15 8.72 -24.95 4.28
C PHE A 15 9.86 -24.85 5.30
N THR A 16 11.09 -25.18 4.90
CA THR A 16 12.27 -25.18 5.79
C THR A 16 12.93 -23.84 5.97
N ASN A 17 12.65 -22.86 5.08
CA ASN A 17 13.19 -21.52 5.13
C ASN A 17 12.23 -20.55 4.41
N PRO A 18 11.11 -20.18 5.03
CA PRO A 18 10.10 -19.32 4.43
C PRO A 18 10.67 -18.01 3.87
N ALA A 19 10.09 -17.53 2.77
CA ALA A 19 10.51 -16.28 2.12
C ALA A 19 10.30 -15.03 2.99
N PHE A 20 9.53 -15.16 4.07
CA PHE A 20 9.27 -14.12 5.06
C PHE A 20 8.96 -14.76 6.42
N PRO A 21 9.30 -14.09 7.55
CA PRO A 21 9.03 -14.61 8.89
C PRO A 21 7.56 -14.44 9.27
N VAL A 22 7.14 -15.08 10.36
CA VAL A 22 5.83 -14.82 10.98
C VAL A 22 5.82 -13.42 11.59
N GLY A 23 4.74 -12.64 11.33
CA GLY A 23 4.53 -11.32 11.93
C GLY A 23 4.10 -11.36 13.41
N PRO A 24 3.78 -10.20 14.03
CA PRO A 24 3.63 -8.88 13.40
C PRO A 24 4.95 -8.25 12.95
N TYR A 25 4.86 -7.23 12.08
CA TYR A 25 6.04 -6.60 11.48
C TYR A 25 6.13 -5.14 11.92
N ARG A 26 7.25 -4.79 12.57
CA ARG A 26 7.53 -3.43 13.00
C ARG A 26 8.30 -2.68 11.94
N PHE A 27 7.93 -1.42 11.71
CA PHE A 27 8.58 -0.48 10.82
C PHE A 27 9.07 0.72 11.63
N ILE A 28 10.34 1.08 11.46
CA ILE A 28 10.98 2.21 12.12
C ILE A 28 11.35 3.25 11.06
N ASN A 29 11.02 4.52 11.32
CA ASN A 29 11.23 5.62 10.36
C ASN A 29 10.60 5.35 9.00
N ARG A 30 9.43 4.69 8.96
CA ARG A 30 8.67 4.54 7.72
C ARG A 30 8.29 5.92 7.21
N GLU A 31 8.67 6.19 5.97
CA GLU A 31 8.52 7.49 5.34
C GLU A 31 7.48 7.40 4.22
N TYR A 32 6.48 8.28 4.27
CA TYR A 32 5.42 8.37 3.27
C TYR A 32 5.51 9.69 2.52
N PHE A 33 5.39 9.63 1.21
CA PHE A 33 5.07 10.76 0.36
C PHE A 33 3.76 10.45 -0.35
N ILE A 34 2.69 11.14 0.03
CA ILE A 34 1.32 10.89 -0.43
C ILE A 34 0.85 12.11 -1.21
N VAL A 35 0.40 11.92 -2.45
CA VAL A 35 -0.26 12.95 -3.26
C VAL A 35 -1.71 12.56 -3.45
N THR A 36 -2.63 13.37 -2.91
CA THR A 36 -4.07 13.21 -3.09
C THR A 36 -4.50 13.93 -4.33
N TYR A 37 -5.18 13.22 -5.22
CA TYR A 37 -5.67 13.80 -6.47
C TYR A 37 -7.10 13.36 -6.78
N ARG A 38 -7.80 14.22 -7.54
CA ARG A 38 -9.11 13.92 -8.11
C ARG A 38 -8.95 13.14 -9.39
N THR A 39 -9.80 12.11 -9.56
CA THR A 39 -9.85 11.28 -10.75
C THR A 39 -11.27 11.12 -11.30
N ASP A 40 -11.47 10.23 -12.26
CA ASP A 40 -12.78 9.90 -12.83
C ASP A 40 -13.53 8.91 -11.92
N MET A 41 -14.74 9.27 -11.48
CA MET A 41 -15.58 8.44 -10.60
C MET A 41 -16.00 7.12 -11.27
N ALA A 42 -16.28 7.09 -12.57
CA ALA A 42 -16.68 5.87 -13.25
C ALA A 42 -15.53 4.86 -13.26
N LYS A 43 -14.31 5.32 -13.55
CA LYS A 43 -13.11 4.49 -13.51
C LYS A 43 -12.79 3.95 -12.10
N LEU A 44 -13.02 4.74 -11.05
CA LEU A 44 -12.88 4.25 -9.68
C LEU A 44 -13.83 3.09 -9.37
N ARG A 45 -15.09 3.19 -9.80
CA ARG A 45 -16.08 2.14 -9.58
C ARG A 45 -15.76 0.83 -10.31
N GLU A 46 -15.01 0.89 -11.41
CA GLU A 46 -14.55 -0.30 -12.14
C GLU A 46 -13.47 -1.08 -11.38
N VAL A 47 -12.72 -0.43 -10.48
CA VAL A 47 -11.57 -1.04 -9.82
C VAL A 47 -11.76 -1.28 -8.31
N VAL A 48 -12.79 -0.71 -7.70
CA VAL A 48 -13.12 -0.93 -6.29
C VAL A 48 -14.11 -2.08 -6.17
N PRO A 49 -13.75 -3.20 -5.51
CA PRO A 49 -14.63 -4.36 -5.39
C PRO A 49 -15.79 -4.11 -4.41
N GLU A 50 -16.99 -4.56 -4.73
CA GLU A 50 -18.06 -4.67 -3.75
C GLU A 50 -17.65 -5.63 -2.62
N PRO A 51 -18.11 -5.42 -1.37
CA PRO A 51 -19.09 -4.43 -0.92
C PRO A 51 -18.47 -3.09 -0.46
N LEU A 52 -17.28 -2.74 -0.94
CA LEU A 52 -16.71 -1.39 -0.73
C LEU A 52 -17.45 -0.37 -1.60
N GLU A 53 -17.69 0.81 -1.05
CA GLU A 53 -18.37 1.90 -1.75
C GLU A 53 -17.42 3.07 -1.96
N VAL A 54 -17.48 3.69 -3.14
CA VAL A 54 -16.74 4.91 -3.46
C VAL A 54 -17.68 6.10 -3.34
N THR A 55 -17.40 7.01 -2.42
CA THR A 55 -18.20 8.22 -2.19
C THR A 55 -17.61 9.48 -2.82
N GLU A 56 -16.28 9.50 -2.99
CA GLU A 56 -15.54 10.62 -3.55
C GLU A 56 -14.57 10.16 -4.64
N ALA A 57 -14.40 10.99 -5.68
CA ALA A 57 -13.53 10.68 -6.81
C ALA A 57 -12.06 11.00 -6.49
N LEU A 58 -11.52 10.39 -5.44
CA LEU A 58 -10.18 10.65 -4.91
C LEU A 58 -9.29 9.40 -4.96
N VAL A 59 -8.01 9.65 -5.16
CA VAL A 59 -6.93 8.66 -5.04
C VAL A 59 -5.78 9.28 -4.26
N HIS A 60 -5.19 8.50 -3.36
CA HIS A 60 -3.90 8.77 -2.73
C HIS A 60 -2.84 8.00 -3.52
N TYR A 61 -1.96 8.73 -4.21
CA TYR A 61 -0.78 8.14 -4.81
C TYR A 61 0.35 8.17 -3.81
N GLU A 62 0.92 7.01 -3.49
CA GLU A 62 1.88 6.88 -2.41
C GLU A 62 3.25 6.44 -2.91
N PHE A 63 4.30 7.07 -2.37
CA PHE A 63 5.65 6.55 -2.31
C PHE A 63 5.99 6.31 -0.85
N ILE A 64 6.50 5.14 -0.53
CA ILE A 64 6.76 4.75 0.85
C ILE A 64 8.14 4.14 0.94
N ARG A 65 9.00 4.68 1.79
CA ARG A 65 10.27 4.08 2.12
C ARG A 65 10.21 3.41 3.49
N MET A 66 10.67 2.18 3.57
CA MET A 66 10.81 1.40 4.79
C MET A 66 12.30 1.10 5.02
N PRO A 67 13.07 2.00 5.68
CA PRO A 67 14.51 1.81 5.87
C PRO A 67 14.85 0.71 6.88
N ASP A 68 13.93 0.40 7.78
CA ASP A 68 14.10 -0.60 8.83
C ASP A 68 12.76 -1.27 9.12
N SER A 69 12.63 -2.54 8.73
CA SER A 69 11.45 -3.35 9.00
C SER A 69 11.80 -4.76 9.44
N THR A 70 11.08 -5.25 10.45
CA THR A 70 11.26 -6.61 10.96
C THR A 70 11.05 -7.62 9.85
N GLY A 71 12.07 -8.40 9.51
CA GLY A 71 11.99 -9.53 8.58
C GLY A 71 11.96 -9.18 7.09
N PHE A 72 11.70 -7.92 6.71
CA PHE A 72 11.71 -7.48 5.32
C PHE A 72 12.91 -6.58 4.96
N GLY A 73 13.56 -5.97 5.97
CA GLY A 73 14.74 -5.11 5.79
C GLY A 73 14.40 -3.72 5.24
N ASP A 74 15.27 -3.20 4.37
CA ASP A 74 15.11 -1.90 3.68
C ASP A 74 14.51 -2.12 2.29
N TYR A 75 13.41 -1.42 1.99
CA TYR A 75 12.76 -1.48 0.68
C TYR A 75 11.87 -0.25 0.45
N THR A 76 11.48 -0.03 -0.81
CA THR A 76 10.63 1.09 -1.22
C THR A 76 9.38 0.57 -1.94
N GLU A 77 8.24 1.23 -1.71
CA GLU A 77 6.96 0.94 -2.36
C GLU A 77 6.39 2.18 -3.04
N SER A 78 5.55 1.96 -4.04
CA SER A 78 4.70 2.98 -4.65
C SER A 78 3.37 2.37 -5.04
N GLY A 79 2.27 3.11 -4.90
CA GLY A 79 0.96 2.56 -5.20
C GLY A 79 -0.17 3.56 -5.17
N GLN A 80 -1.37 3.03 -5.38
CA GLN A 80 -2.63 3.78 -5.36
C GLN A 80 -3.54 3.24 -4.26
N VAL A 81 -3.98 4.13 -3.39
CA VAL A 81 -4.93 3.86 -2.31
C VAL A 81 -6.17 4.71 -2.54
N ILE A 82 -7.34 4.09 -2.49
CA ILE A 82 -8.63 4.71 -2.80
C ILE A 82 -9.42 4.85 -1.49
N PRO A 83 -9.87 6.06 -1.11
CA PRO A 83 -10.83 6.25 -0.03
C PRO A 83 -12.15 5.54 -0.34
N VAL A 84 -12.61 4.74 0.60
CA VAL A 84 -13.83 3.92 0.46
C VAL A 84 -14.66 3.95 1.74
N THR A 85 -15.90 3.44 1.67
CA THR A 85 -16.66 3.09 2.87
C THR A 85 -17.00 1.60 2.86
N TYR A 86 -17.04 1.01 4.03
CA TYR A 86 -17.51 -0.35 4.27
C TYR A 86 -18.49 -0.38 5.43
N LYS A 87 -19.74 -0.79 5.16
CA LYS A 87 -20.82 -0.77 6.16
C LYS A 87 -20.97 0.59 6.87
N GLY A 88 -20.83 1.68 6.10
CA GLY A 88 -20.92 3.05 6.59
C GLY A 88 -19.68 3.59 7.33
N GLN A 89 -18.61 2.80 7.48
CA GLN A 89 -17.34 3.22 8.07
C GLN A 89 -16.36 3.61 6.97
N ALA A 90 -15.75 4.80 7.08
CA ALA A 90 -14.71 5.24 6.17
C ALA A 90 -13.44 4.38 6.34
N GLY A 91 -12.76 4.12 5.22
CA GLY A 91 -11.54 3.33 5.16
C GLY A 91 -10.76 3.58 3.86
N SER A 92 -9.73 2.79 3.63
CA SER A 92 -8.84 2.89 2.47
C SER A 92 -8.68 1.54 1.78
N TYR A 93 -8.79 1.49 0.46
CA TYR A 93 -8.57 0.30 -0.36
C TYR A 93 -7.29 0.43 -1.16
N THR A 94 -6.35 -0.51 -0.99
CA THR A 94 -5.13 -0.55 -1.79
C THR A 94 -5.40 -1.22 -3.13
N HIS A 95 -5.46 -0.41 -4.20
CA HIS A 95 -5.76 -0.86 -5.56
C HIS A 95 -4.54 -1.40 -6.30
N ALA A 96 -3.39 -0.73 -6.19
CA ALA A 96 -2.15 -1.11 -6.87
C ALA A 96 -0.94 -0.83 -5.98
N MET A 97 0.07 -1.69 -6.03
CA MET A 97 1.30 -1.53 -5.26
C MET A 97 2.49 -2.15 -6.00
N TYR A 98 3.59 -1.43 -6.01
CA TYR A 98 4.83 -1.78 -6.70
C TYR A 98 6.01 -1.58 -5.75
N LEU A 99 6.95 -2.53 -5.69
CA LEU A 99 8.11 -2.43 -4.81
C LEU A 99 9.33 -3.16 -5.38
N ASP A 100 10.46 -2.94 -4.75
CA ASP A 100 11.78 -3.35 -5.24
C ASP A 100 12.35 -4.61 -4.59
N ASN A 101 11.59 -5.27 -3.66
CA ASN A 101 12.12 -6.39 -2.89
C ASN A 101 11.16 -7.59 -2.81
N HIS A 102 11.71 -8.81 -2.95
CA HIS A 102 10.94 -10.05 -3.02
C HIS A 102 10.24 -10.45 -1.70
N PRO A 103 10.89 -10.48 -0.50
CA PRO A 103 10.24 -10.91 0.75
C PRO A 103 8.95 -10.13 1.07
N PRO A 104 8.89 -8.79 0.98
CA PRO A 104 7.65 -8.05 1.21
C PRO A 104 6.62 -8.22 0.09
N ILE A 105 7.02 -8.65 -1.13
CA ILE A 105 6.06 -9.06 -2.17
C ILE A 105 5.40 -10.37 -1.73
N ALA A 106 6.18 -11.41 -1.42
CA ALA A 106 5.66 -12.71 -1.03
C ALA A 106 4.76 -12.61 0.21
N GLY A 107 5.29 -12.06 1.31
CA GLY A 107 4.53 -11.91 2.56
C GLY A 107 3.29 -11.03 2.41
N GLY A 108 3.41 -9.90 1.72
CA GLY A 108 2.29 -9.00 1.47
C GLY A 108 1.14 -9.66 0.70
N ARG A 109 1.46 -10.41 -0.35
CA ARG A 109 0.46 -11.14 -1.16
C ARG A 109 -0.15 -12.34 -0.44
N GLU A 110 0.70 -13.15 0.21
CA GLU A 110 0.28 -14.42 0.80
C GLU A 110 -0.50 -14.23 2.12
N LEU A 111 -0.10 -13.28 2.98
CA LEU A 111 -0.78 -13.04 4.26
C LEU A 111 -2.01 -12.15 4.11
N TRP A 112 -1.84 -10.94 3.52
CA TRP A 112 -2.89 -9.90 3.52
C TRP A 112 -3.61 -9.76 2.19
N GLY A 113 -2.97 -10.12 1.07
CA GLY A 113 -3.52 -9.86 -0.27
C GLY A 113 -3.14 -8.49 -0.85
N PHE A 114 -2.05 -7.86 -0.39
CA PHE A 114 -1.54 -6.65 -1.04
C PHE A 114 -1.29 -6.92 -2.54
N PRO A 115 -1.75 -6.05 -3.45
CA PRO A 115 -1.64 -6.26 -4.91
C PRO A 115 -0.22 -5.95 -5.42
N LYS A 116 0.80 -6.53 -4.79
CA LYS A 116 2.21 -6.22 -4.98
C LYS A 116 2.79 -6.82 -6.25
N LYS A 117 3.52 -6.00 -7.01
CA LYS A 117 4.31 -6.38 -8.19
C LYS A 117 5.72 -5.82 -8.07
N LEU A 118 6.71 -6.51 -8.66
CA LEU A 118 8.10 -6.05 -8.69
C LEU A 118 8.24 -4.87 -9.64
N ALA A 119 8.89 -3.80 -9.17
CA ALA A 119 9.22 -2.60 -9.95
C ALA A 119 10.37 -1.85 -9.26
N ALA A 120 10.67 -0.62 -9.68
CA ALA A 120 11.74 0.19 -9.13
C ALA A 120 11.21 1.55 -8.62
N PRO A 121 10.48 1.59 -7.50
CA PRO A 121 10.10 2.84 -6.85
C PRO A 121 11.33 3.49 -6.21
N ARG A 122 11.36 4.83 -6.22
CA ARG A 122 12.39 5.64 -5.56
C ARG A 122 11.76 6.82 -4.86
N MET A 123 12.30 7.20 -3.71
CA MET A 123 11.95 8.41 -2.99
C MET A 123 13.23 9.08 -2.51
N GLN A 124 13.47 10.32 -2.91
CA GLN A 124 14.71 11.06 -2.65
C GLN A 124 14.42 12.54 -2.44
N VAL A 125 15.33 13.20 -1.72
CA VAL A 125 15.32 14.66 -1.58
C VAL A 125 16.44 15.24 -2.44
N HIS A 126 16.08 16.17 -3.32
CA HIS A 126 17.01 16.96 -4.12
C HIS A 126 16.81 18.44 -3.75
N ASP A 127 17.80 19.01 -3.11
CA ASP A 127 17.79 20.40 -2.59
C ASP A 127 16.54 20.66 -1.72
N ASP A 128 15.60 21.43 -2.21
CA ASP A 128 14.34 21.81 -1.54
C ASP A 128 13.14 20.95 -1.93
N THR A 129 13.35 19.89 -2.70
CA THR A 129 12.28 19.11 -3.33
C THR A 129 12.32 17.65 -2.94
N LEU A 130 11.21 17.12 -2.41
CA LEU A 130 10.96 15.70 -2.27
C LEU A 130 10.46 15.16 -3.61
N VAL A 131 11.13 14.12 -4.12
CA VAL A 131 10.84 13.47 -5.41
C VAL A 131 10.48 12.02 -5.19
N GLY A 132 9.37 11.59 -5.75
CA GLY A 132 8.95 10.19 -5.88
C GLY A 132 8.92 9.77 -7.33
N GLU A 133 9.46 8.59 -7.64
CA GLU A 133 9.50 8.03 -8.99
C GLU A 133 9.16 6.55 -8.96
N LEU A 134 8.44 6.07 -9.98
CA LEU A 134 8.20 4.65 -10.20
C LEU A 134 8.56 4.29 -11.64
N ASP A 135 9.49 3.34 -11.80
CA ASP A 135 9.78 2.71 -13.08
C ASP A 135 9.29 1.25 -13.05
N TYR A 136 8.58 0.83 -14.09
CA TYR A 136 8.22 -0.57 -14.33
C TYR A 136 9.08 -1.11 -15.48
N GLY A 137 10.06 -1.95 -15.14
CA GLY A 137 11.16 -2.23 -16.05
C GLY A 137 11.92 -0.92 -16.38
N PRO A 138 12.18 -0.62 -17.66
CA PRO A 138 12.89 0.60 -18.08
C PRO A 138 11.95 1.82 -18.27
N VAL A 139 10.63 1.67 -18.04
CA VAL A 139 9.64 2.70 -18.38
C VAL A 139 9.18 3.42 -17.13
N ARG A 140 9.27 4.76 -17.12
CA ARG A 140 8.69 5.61 -16.10
C ARG A 140 7.17 5.53 -16.17
N VAL A 141 6.52 5.21 -15.04
CA VAL A 141 5.06 5.14 -14.93
C VAL A 141 4.47 6.18 -13.96
N ALA A 142 5.27 6.71 -13.04
CA ALA A 142 4.86 7.81 -12.17
C ALA A 142 6.03 8.70 -11.77
N THR A 143 5.75 10.01 -11.62
CA THR A 143 6.65 10.99 -11.00
C THR A 143 5.85 11.95 -10.16
N ALA A 144 6.28 12.16 -8.92
CA ALA A 144 5.71 13.15 -8.02
C ALA A 144 6.80 14.05 -7.44
N THR A 145 6.45 15.31 -7.17
CA THR A 145 7.31 16.27 -6.49
C THR A 145 6.54 17.04 -5.44
N MET A 146 7.20 17.40 -4.33
CA MET A 146 6.64 18.28 -3.29
C MET A 146 7.75 19.15 -2.69
N GLY A 147 7.44 20.40 -2.34
CA GLY A 147 8.34 21.22 -1.53
C GLY A 147 8.68 20.52 -0.21
N TYR A 148 9.99 20.26 0.00
CA TYR A 148 10.45 19.44 1.14
C TYR A 148 10.23 20.16 2.46
N LYS A 149 9.48 19.52 3.37
CA LYS A 149 9.14 20.05 4.70
C LYS A 149 8.67 21.52 4.69
N HIS A 150 7.91 21.88 3.66
CA HIS A 150 7.54 23.28 3.37
C HIS A 150 6.65 23.89 4.47
N LYS A 151 5.66 23.12 4.98
CA LYS A 151 4.78 23.53 6.08
C LYS A 151 4.47 22.34 6.98
N THR A 152 4.66 22.52 8.29
CA THR A 152 4.39 21.49 9.29
C THR A 152 2.89 21.22 9.45
N LEU A 153 2.51 19.97 9.58
CA LEU A 153 1.18 19.49 9.98
C LEU A 153 1.17 19.10 11.46
N ASP A 154 -0.01 19.06 12.06
CA ASP A 154 -0.17 18.52 13.41
C ASP A 154 0.05 17.00 13.40
N ALA A 155 1.16 16.56 13.99
CA ALA A 155 1.54 15.15 14.03
C ALA A 155 0.52 14.28 14.75
N ARG A 156 -0.18 14.80 15.77
CA ARG A 156 -1.20 14.05 16.53
C ARG A 156 -2.44 13.77 15.67
N VAL A 157 -2.85 14.74 14.85
CA VAL A 157 -3.98 14.55 13.92
C VAL A 157 -3.64 13.49 12.86
N VAL A 158 -2.42 13.54 12.32
CA VAL A 158 -1.94 12.56 11.35
C VAL A 158 -1.85 11.16 11.99
N GLU A 159 -1.31 11.06 13.20
CA GLU A 159 -1.21 9.81 13.97
C GLU A 159 -2.58 9.17 14.20
N GLN A 160 -3.56 9.96 14.67
CA GLN A 160 -4.93 9.48 14.86
C GLN A 160 -5.55 9.00 13.56
N GLY A 161 -5.36 9.71 12.44
CA GLY A 161 -5.84 9.31 11.12
C GLY A 161 -5.24 7.97 10.68
N LEU A 162 -3.92 7.80 10.80
CA LEU A 162 -3.25 6.54 10.43
C LEU A 162 -3.70 5.36 11.30
N ALA A 163 -3.87 5.56 12.61
CA ALA A 163 -4.23 4.50 13.55
C ALA A 163 -5.71 4.09 13.45
N SER A 164 -6.62 5.04 13.20
CA SER A 164 -8.07 4.79 13.23
C SER A 164 -8.65 4.33 11.89
N THR A 165 -7.97 4.59 10.77
CA THR A 165 -8.48 4.25 9.44
C THR A 165 -8.31 2.77 9.14
N PRO A 166 -9.40 2.00 8.93
CA PRO A 166 -9.30 0.62 8.44
C PRO A 166 -8.79 0.59 7.01
N ASN A 167 -7.92 -0.36 6.73
CA ASN A 167 -7.38 -0.61 5.39
C ASN A 167 -7.94 -1.92 4.85
N PHE A 168 -8.28 -1.93 3.56
CA PHE A 168 -8.88 -3.06 2.87
C PHE A 168 -8.02 -3.55 1.71
N LEU A 169 -8.01 -4.87 1.53
CA LEU A 169 -7.28 -5.57 0.48
C LEU A 169 -8.16 -6.66 -0.12
N LEU A 170 -8.12 -6.81 -1.42
CA LEU A 170 -8.74 -7.96 -2.10
C LEU A 170 -7.69 -9.07 -2.21
N LYS A 171 -7.79 -10.07 -1.31
CA LYS A 171 -6.88 -11.22 -1.28
C LYS A 171 -7.40 -12.30 -2.21
N ILE A 172 -6.61 -12.65 -3.23
CA ILE A 172 -6.90 -13.74 -4.16
C ILE A 172 -5.71 -14.69 -4.18
N ILE A 173 -5.93 -15.95 -3.80
CA ILE A 173 -4.94 -17.03 -3.89
C ILE A 173 -5.53 -18.15 -4.75
N PRO A 174 -4.95 -18.43 -5.93
CA PRO A 174 -5.44 -19.50 -6.79
C PRO A 174 -5.08 -20.89 -6.23
N HIS A 175 -5.92 -21.86 -6.54
CA HIS A 175 -5.62 -23.28 -6.42
C HIS A 175 -4.72 -23.73 -7.59
N VAL A 176 -4.16 -24.93 -7.53
CA VAL A 176 -3.26 -25.48 -8.56
C VAL A 176 -3.91 -25.63 -9.95
N ASP A 177 -5.24 -25.69 -10.01
CA ASP A 177 -6.03 -25.76 -11.24
C ASP A 177 -6.45 -24.38 -11.81
N GLY A 178 -6.00 -23.29 -11.14
CA GLY A 178 -6.30 -21.91 -11.52
C GLY A 178 -7.61 -21.36 -10.97
N THR A 179 -8.43 -22.18 -10.31
CA THR A 179 -9.64 -21.67 -9.61
C THR A 179 -9.25 -20.91 -8.34
N PRO A 180 -10.05 -19.95 -7.85
CA PRO A 180 -9.74 -19.25 -6.60
C PRO A 180 -9.87 -20.20 -5.40
N ARG A 181 -8.81 -20.35 -4.62
CA ARG A 181 -8.81 -21.06 -3.34
C ARG A 181 -9.15 -20.15 -2.18
N ILE A 182 -8.73 -18.91 -2.25
CA ILE A 182 -9.07 -17.82 -1.34
C ILE A 182 -9.48 -16.64 -2.21
N CYS A 183 -10.62 -16.02 -1.92
CA CYS A 183 -11.07 -14.77 -2.50
C CYS A 183 -11.80 -13.98 -1.41
N GLU A 184 -11.08 -13.09 -0.74
CA GLU A 184 -11.51 -12.44 0.50
C GLU A 184 -11.24 -10.94 0.48
N LEU A 185 -12.15 -10.16 1.03
CA LEU A 185 -11.86 -8.79 1.46
C LEU A 185 -11.22 -8.85 2.85
N VAL A 186 -9.94 -8.52 2.94
CA VAL A 186 -9.19 -8.49 4.19
C VAL A 186 -9.18 -7.06 4.73
N ARG A 187 -9.42 -6.93 6.04
CA ARG A 187 -9.33 -5.66 6.78
C ARG A 187 -8.15 -5.71 7.75
N TYR A 188 -7.40 -4.62 7.85
CA TYR A 188 -6.35 -4.45 8.86
C TYR A 188 -6.26 -3.00 9.32
N HIS A 189 -5.62 -2.79 10.47
CA HIS A 189 -5.29 -1.47 11.00
C HIS A 189 -3.78 -1.38 11.24
N LEU A 190 -3.24 -0.18 11.11
CA LEU A 190 -1.90 0.11 11.59
C LEU A 190 -1.94 0.20 13.12
N GLN A 191 -0.96 -0.41 13.79
CA GLN A 191 -0.86 -0.49 15.24
C GLN A 191 0.38 0.26 15.73
N ASP A 192 0.39 0.65 16.99
CA ASP A 192 1.53 1.31 17.65
C ASP A 192 2.08 2.49 16.84
N VAL A 193 1.19 3.24 16.19
CA VAL A 193 1.56 4.36 15.32
C VAL A 193 2.13 5.49 16.17
N SER A 194 3.31 5.98 15.80
CA SER A 194 3.96 7.14 16.39
C SER A 194 4.54 8.03 15.30
N VAL A 195 3.94 9.20 15.08
CA VAL A 195 4.34 10.14 14.02
C VAL A 195 5.48 11.03 14.53
N ARG A 196 6.66 10.86 13.93
CA ARG A 196 7.87 11.64 14.23
C ARG A 196 7.85 13.03 13.59
N GLY A 197 7.11 13.19 12.50
CA GLY A 197 6.93 14.45 11.80
C GLY A 197 6.00 14.31 10.59
N ALA A 198 5.31 15.40 10.28
CA ALA A 198 4.40 15.48 9.13
C ALA A 198 4.44 16.88 8.52
N TRP A 199 4.44 16.94 7.20
CA TRP A 199 4.53 18.19 6.45
C TRP A 199 3.65 18.14 5.20
N THR A 200 3.30 19.32 4.69
CA THR A 200 2.64 19.53 3.40
C THR A 200 3.37 20.61 2.62
N GLY A 201 3.13 20.70 1.32
CA GLY A 201 3.71 21.72 0.45
C GLY A 201 3.08 21.70 -0.92
N PRO A 202 3.46 22.67 -1.80
CA PRO A 202 3.12 22.63 -3.21
C PRO A 202 3.58 21.31 -3.81
N ALA A 203 2.75 20.69 -4.65
CA ALA A 203 3.05 19.36 -5.20
C ALA A 203 2.54 19.21 -6.64
N ALA A 204 3.16 18.26 -7.35
CA ALA A 204 2.75 17.82 -8.67
C ALA A 204 2.81 16.29 -8.77
N LEU A 205 1.97 15.71 -9.63
CA LEU A 205 1.93 14.29 -9.94
C LEU A 205 1.71 14.10 -11.44
N SER A 206 2.54 13.26 -12.06
CA SER A 206 2.38 12.81 -13.44
C SER A 206 2.35 11.29 -13.49
N LEU A 207 1.32 10.73 -14.13
CA LEU A 207 1.16 9.30 -14.36
C LEU A 207 1.26 9.02 -15.86
N PHE A 208 2.01 7.97 -16.23
CA PHE A 208 2.24 7.61 -17.63
C PHE A 208 1.64 6.24 -17.95
N PRO A 209 0.97 6.08 -19.12
CA PRO A 209 0.36 4.83 -19.51
C PRO A 209 1.36 3.68 -19.61
N HIS A 210 0.97 2.51 -19.10
CA HIS A 210 1.76 1.29 -19.22
C HIS A 210 0.85 0.05 -19.15
N ALA A 211 0.98 -0.88 -20.10
CA ALA A 211 0.10 -2.04 -20.22
C ALA A 211 0.07 -2.97 -18.98
N LEU A 212 1.17 -3.09 -18.23
CA LEU A 212 1.28 -3.99 -17.06
C LEU A 212 1.38 -3.25 -15.72
N ALA A 213 1.41 -1.92 -15.73
CA ALA A 213 1.39 -1.05 -14.56
C ALA A 213 0.45 0.14 -14.84
N PRO A 214 -0.89 -0.10 -14.93
CA PRO A 214 -1.86 0.85 -15.48
C PRO A 214 -2.27 1.93 -14.47
N VAL A 215 -1.29 2.55 -13.78
CA VAL A 215 -1.56 3.60 -12.79
C VAL A 215 -2.22 4.84 -13.40
N ALA A 216 -1.98 5.11 -14.70
CA ALA A 216 -2.58 6.22 -15.43
C ALA A 216 -4.05 5.98 -15.85
N ASP A 217 -4.58 4.77 -15.67
CA ASP A 217 -5.99 4.47 -15.95
C ASP A 217 -6.92 5.19 -14.95
N LEU A 218 -6.40 5.56 -13.77
CA LEU A 218 -7.01 6.52 -12.86
C LEU A 218 -6.37 7.90 -13.07
N PRO A 219 -6.84 8.73 -14.04
CA PRO A 219 -6.15 9.94 -14.48
C PRO A 219 -6.10 11.01 -13.38
N VAL A 220 -5.00 11.77 -13.37
CA VAL A 220 -4.86 12.95 -12.51
C VAL A 220 -5.61 14.12 -13.14
N LEU A 221 -6.80 14.44 -12.63
CA LEU A 221 -7.58 15.58 -13.06
C LEU A 221 -7.20 16.87 -12.30
N GLU A 222 -6.90 16.72 -11.01
CA GLU A 222 -6.51 17.83 -10.13
C GLU A 222 -5.71 17.29 -8.94
N VAL A 223 -4.54 17.87 -8.65
CA VAL A 223 -3.80 17.60 -7.42
C VAL A 223 -4.37 18.49 -6.31
N LEU A 224 -4.84 17.88 -5.21
CA LEU A 224 -5.51 18.59 -4.13
C LEU A 224 -4.57 18.92 -2.97
N GLU A 225 -3.75 17.94 -2.57
CA GLU A 225 -2.78 18.09 -1.49
C GLU A 225 -1.66 17.07 -1.62
N ALA A 226 -0.56 17.32 -0.92
CA ALA A 226 0.46 16.32 -0.69
C ALA A 226 0.94 16.35 0.76
N ARG A 227 1.36 15.18 1.26
CA ARG A 227 1.85 15.00 2.62
C ARG A 227 3.15 14.20 2.61
N HIS A 228 4.09 14.64 3.44
CA HIS A 228 5.30 13.90 3.77
C HIS A 228 5.23 13.54 5.26
N ILE A 229 5.28 12.25 5.59
CA ILE A 229 5.08 11.75 6.96
C ILE A 229 6.22 10.81 7.30
N VAL A 230 6.78 10.92 8.50
CA VAL A 230 7.74 9.96 9.06
C VAL A 230 7.13 9.38 10.32
N ALA A 231 6.99 8.06 10.39
CA ALA A 231 6.34 7.39 11.51
C ALA A 231 6.98 6.02 11.80
N ASP A 232 6.86 5.60 13.05
CA ASP A 232 7.03 4.22 13.47
C ASP A 232 5.65 3.58 13.58
N LEU A 233 5.54 2.30 13.21
CA LEU A 233 4.29 1.57 13.34
C LEU A 233 4.50 0.05 13.30
N THR A 234 3.45 -0.67 13.67
CA THR A 234 3.38 -2.14 13.55
C THR A 234 2.29 -2.51 12.54
N LEU A 235 2.63 -3.36 11.57
CA LEU A 235 1.68 -4.02 10.70
C LEU A 235 1.30 -5.36 11.35
N GLY A 236 0.12 -5.40 11.97
CA GLY A 236 -0.47 -6.61 12.54
C GLY A 236 -1.05 -7.53 11.46
N LEU A 237 -1.57 -8.67 11.88
CA LEU A 237 -2.33 -9.55 10.99
C LEU A 237 -3.69 -8.92 10.68
N GLY A 238 -4.29 -9.30 9.54
CA GLY A 238 -5.62 -8.87 9.14
C GLY A 238 -6.71 -9.83 9.60
N GLU A 239 -7.94 -9.45 9.32
CA GLU A 239 -9.14 -10.27 9.51
C GLU A 239 -9.96 -10.31 8.20
N VAL A 240 -10.71 -11.40 7.98
CA VAL A 240 -11.59 -11.51 6.82
C VAL A 240 -12.85 -10.67 7.10
N ALA A 241 -13.04 -9.59 6.33
CA ALA A 241 -14.22 -8.74 6.41
C ALA A 241 -15.38 -9.27 5.56
N PHE A 242 -15.07 -9.91 4.42
CA PHE A 242 -16.03 -10.53 3.51
C PHE A 242 -15.36 -11.66 2.75
N ASP A 243 -16.04 -12.80 2.61
CA ASP A 243 -15.60 -13.95 1.81
C ASP A 243 -16.47 -14.06 0.55
N TYR A 244 -15.85 -13.94 -0.62
CA TYR A 244 -16.53 -14.02 -1.92
C TYR A 244 -16.84 -15.45 -2.35
N LEU A 245 -16.34 -16.47 -1.61
CA LEU A 245 -16.56 -17.91 -1.91
C LEU A 245 -17.51 -18.57 -0.92
N ALA A 246 -18.04 -17.83 0.07
CA ALA A 246 -18.98 -18.33 1.09
C ALA A 246 -20.41 -18.47 0.55
#